data_4e68a61555e8481b8f1dce664717b80d
#
_entry.id   4e68a61555e8481b8f1dce664717b80d
#
_cell.length_a   1.000
_cell.length_b   1.000
_cell.length_c   1.000
_cell.angle_alpha   90.00
_cell.angle_beta   90.00
_cell.angle_gamma   90.00
#
_symmetry.space_group_name_H-M   'P 1'
#
loop_
_entity.id
_entity.type
_entity.pdbx_description
1 polymer ?
#
loop_
_entity_poly.entity_id
_entity_poly.type
_entity_poly.pdbx_seq_one_letter_code
_entity_poly.pdbx_strand_id
1 'polypeptide(L)'
;MMKSTEEYRDSLRSYNPRVFIDGRQIENVADEPLLQPGINGIGITYDYASKPEFAPLMLAREQETGKMINRLLHIDRTTDDLLAKLEAIRILCCEAGCVQRYLVHDAFNGLYQATKRCDAEEGTKYFERFRAFMTEVQDKDLSYGIAMTDAKGDRSKKPHQQQHMDSYLHIVEERPDGIVISGTKAIVTSAPYMHGFIVMPCR
;
A
#
# COMPACT_ATOMS: atom_id res chain seq x y z
N MET A 1 -14.78 -7.97 -6.38
CA MET A 1 -15.76 -6.91 -6.71
C MET A 1 -15.15 -5.58 -6.34
N MET A 2 -15.26 -4.55 -7.18
CA MET A 2 -14.75 -3.21 -6.82
C MET A 2 -15.53 -2.68 -5.62
N LYS A 3 -14.83 -2.13 -4.64
CA LYS A 3 -15.47 -1.48 -3.48
C LYS A 3 -16.03 -0.11 -3.87
N SER A 4 -17.04 0.34 -3.15
CA SER A 4 -17.43 1.74 -3.04
C SER A 4 -16.64 2.45 -1.94
N THR A 5 -16.71 3.78 -1.88
CA THR A 5 -16.18 4.56 -0.74
C THR A 5 -16.77 4.11 0.59
N GLU A 6 -18.06 3.78 0.64
CA GLU A 6 -18.70 3.34 1.87
C GLU A 6 -18.21 1.95 2.31
N GLU A 7 -18.09 1.00 1.39
CA GLU A 7 -17.51 -0.33 1.67
C GLU A 7 -16.04 -0.23 2.11
N TYR A 8 -15.28 0.75 1.56
CA TYR A 8 -13.93 1.03 2.03
C TYR A 8 -13.96 1.54 3.48
N ARG A 9 -14.83 2.50 3.83
CA ARG A 9 -14.98 2.99 5.21
C ARG A 9 -15.42 1.88 6.16
N ASP A 10 -16.38 1.05 5.77
CA ASP A 10 -16.81 -0.10 6.58
C ASP A 10 -15.68 -1.09 6.80
N SER A 11 -14.84 -1.31 5.79
CA SER A 11 -13.64 -2.14 5.95
C SER A 11 -12.63 -1.55 6.93
N LEU A 12 -12.49 -0.22 6.99
CA LEU A 12 -11.65 0.44 8.00
C LEU A 12 -12.20 0.30 9.42
N ARG A 13 -13.53 0.28 9.60
CA ARG A 13 -14.17 0.05 10.91
C ARG A 13 -13.84 -1.33 11.48
N SER A 14 -13.62 -2.32 10.62
CA SER A 14 -13.16 -3.66 11.03
C SER A 14 -11.69 -3.73 11.39
N TYR A 15 -10.89 -2.75 10.95
CA TYR A 15 -9.49 -2.58 11.31
C TYR A 15 -9.39 -1.82 12.63
N ASN A 16 -8.54 -2.30 13.52
CA ASN A 16 -8.38 -1.67 14.84
C ASN A 16 -6.92 -1.24 15.08
N PRO A 17 -6.33 -0.38 14.22
CA PRO A 17 -4.99 0.12 14.44
C PRO A 17 -4.99 1.04 15.68
N ARG A 18 -3.94 0.96 16.47
CA ARG A 18 -3.75 1.88 17.58
C ARG A 18 -3.17 3.21 17.06
N VAL A 19 -4.04 4.19 16.89
CA VAL A 19 -3.70 5.51 16.35
C VAL A 19 -3.80 6.59 17.44
N PHE A 20 -2.84 7.52 17.45
CA PHE A 20 -2.85 8.68 18.32
C PHE A 20 -2.75 9.96 17.53
N ILE A 21 -3.57 10.96 17.87
CA ILE A 21 -3.52 12.32 17.35
C ILE A 21 -3.44 13.27 18.52
N ASP A 22 -2.41 14.11 18.59
CA ASP A 22 -2.16 15.05 19.67
C ASP A 22 -2.22 14.41 21.10
N GLY A 23 -1.68 13.19 21.21
CA GLY A 23 -1.67 12.43 22.45
C GLY A 23 -2.98 11.72 22.80
N ARG A 24 -4.06 11.94 22.05
CA ARG A 24 -5.35 11.27 22.20
C ARG A 24 -5.40 10.01 21.35
N GLN A 25 -5.73 8.88 21.93
CA GLN A 25 -6.02 7.65 21.18
C GLN A 25 -7.34 7.80 20.43
N ILE A 26 -7.32 7.40 19.14
CA ILE A 26 -8.49 7.38 18.28
C ILE A 26 -9.21 6.04 18.45
N GLU A 27 -10.51 6.09 18.72
CA GLU A 27 -11.33 4.89 18.90
C GLU A 27 -11.63 4.20 17.56
N ASN A 28 -12.02 4.98 16.54
CA ASN A 28 -12.31 4.48 15.22
C ASN A 28 -11.76 5.42 14.15
N VAL A 29 -10.83 4.92 13.36
CA VAL A 29 -10.16 5.67 12.29
C VAL A 29 -11.16 6.16 11.24
N ALA A 30 -12.13 5.31 10.87
CA ALA A 30 -13.09 5.63 9.81
C ALA A 30 -14.02 6.80 10.18
N ASP A 31 -14.21 7.05 11.47
CA ASP A 31 -15.16 8.06 11.97
C ASP A 31 -14.45 9.29 12.58
N GLU A 32 -13.11 9.30 12.65
CA GLU A 32 -12.33 10.43 13.17
C GLU A 32 -12.36 11.63 12.19
N PRO A 33 -12.88 12.79 12.60
CA PRO A 33 -13.05 13.96 11.73
C PRO A 33 -11.75 14.46 11.08
N LEU A 34 -10.64 14.40 11.81
CA LEU A 34 -9.33 14.86 11.30
C LEU A 34 -8.77 13.95 10.18
N LEU A 35 -9.23 12.72 10.09
CA LEU A 35 -8.81 11.77 9.07
C LEU A 35 -9.75 11.74 7.84
N GLN A 36 -10.96 12.33 7.95
CA GLN A 36 -11.95 12.31 6.87
C GLN A 36 -11.44 12.86 5.53
N PRO A 37 -10.69 13.97 5.47
CA PRO A 37 -10.18 14.45 4.18
C PRO A 37 -9.32 13.43 3.44
N GLY A 38 -8.44 12.72 4.16
CA GLY A 38 -7.60 11.68 3.57
C GLY A 38 -8.38 10.41 3.20
N ILE A 39 -9.32 9.99 4.03
CA ILE A 39 -10.22 8.86 3.77
C ILE A 39 -11.06 9.14 2.52
N ASN A 40 -11.62 10.35 2.41
CA ASN A 40 -12.40 10.77 1.23
C ASN A 40 -11.53 10.78 -0.03
N GLY A 41 -10.30 11.29 0.05
CA GLY A 41 -9.37 11.29 -1.07
C GLY A 41 -9.06 9.88 -1.59
N ILE A 42 -8.91 8.89 -0.70
CA ILE A 42 -8.78 7.48 -1.10
C ILE A 42 -10.11 6.94 -1.63
N GLY A 43 -11.24 7.30 -1.00
CA GLY A 43 -12.58 6.88 -1.40
C GLY A 43 -12.88 7.17 -2.88
N ILE A 44 -12.49 8.33 -3.38
CA ILE A 44 -12.66 8.72 -4.79
C ILE A 44 -12.07 7.66 -5.74
N THR A 45 -11.01 6.96 -5.37
CA THR A 45 -10.40 5.91 -6.22
C THR A 45 -11.29 4.69 -6.40
N TYR A 46 -12.18 4.44 -5.46
CA TYR A 46 -13.19 3.38 -5.52
C TYR A 46 -14.39 3.83 -6.34
N ASP A 47 -14.92 5.02 -6.03
CA ASP A 47 -16.12 5.53 -6.70
C ASP A 47 -15.89 5.76 -8.21
N TYR A 48 -14.73 6.27 -8.60
CA TYR A 48 -14.40 6.47 -10.01
C TYR A 48 -14.29 5.14 -10.78
N ALA A 49 -13.85 4.08 -10.14
CA ALA A 49 -13.81 2.76 -10.76
C ALA A 49 -15.20 2.17 -11.04
N SER A 50 -16.23 2.63 -10.32
CA SER A 50 -17.62 2.21 -10.50
C SER A 50 -18.41 3.06 -11.50
N LYS A 51 -17.90 4.25 -11.89
CA LYS A 51 -18.56 5.13 -12.85
C LYS A 51 -18.34 4.66 -14.28
N PRO A 52 -19.37 4.40 -15.09
CA PRO A 52 -19.23 3.86 -16.44
C PRO A 52 -18.32 4.67 -17.35
N GLU A 53 -18.34 6.01 -17.24
CA GLU A 53 -17.56 6.94 -18.05
C GLU A 53 -16.06 6.86 -17.73
N PHE A 54 -15.69 6.47 -16.52
CA PHE A 54 -14.30 6.34 -16.08
C PHE A 54 -13.81 4.89 -15.99
N ALA A 55 -14.72 3.92 -16.01
CA ALA A 55 -14.38 2.50 -15.88
C ALA A 55 -13.30 2.03 -16.89
N PRO A 56 -13.31 2.43 -18.19
CA PRO A 56 -12.28 2.04 -19.12
C PRO A 56 -10.87 2.49 -18.71
N LEU A 57 -10.77 3.61 -17.98
CA LEU A 57 -9.52 4.14 -17.50
C LEU A 57 -9.18 3.63 -16.09
N MET A 58 -10.16 3.52 -15.20
CA MET A 58 -9.95 3.15 -13.79
C MET A 58 -9.84 1.65 -13.55
N LEU A 59 -10.25 0.83 -14.52
CA LEU A 59 -10.15 -0.62 -14.44
C LEU A 59 -9.07 -1.14 -15.39
N ALA A 60 -8.48 -2.26 -15.03
CA ALA A 60 -7.55 -3.01 -15.86
C ALA A 60 -7.89 -4.50 -15.78
N ARG A 61 -7.60 -5.24 -16.85
CA ARG A 61 -7.71 -6.70 -16.85
C ARG A 61 -6.43 -7.29 -16.30
N GLU A 62 -6.53 -8.00 -15.18
CA GLU A 62 -5.41 -8.77 -14.66
C GLU A 62 -5.09 -9.91 -15.64
N GLN A 63 -3.82 -10.06 -16.04
CA GLN A 63 -3.44 -10.90 -17.16
C GLN A 63 -3.52 -12.40 -16.90
N GLU A 64 -3.30 -12.83 -15.66
CA GLU A 64 -3.26 -14.25 -15.32
C GLU A 64 -4.65 -14.80 -14.99
N THR A 65 -5.48 -14.01 -14.31
CA THR A 65 -6.82 -14.42 -13.89
C THR A 65 -7.92 -13.96 -14.84
N GLY A 66 -7.62 -12.97 -15.69
CA GLY A 66 -8.59 -12.33 -16.59
C GLY A 66 -9.62 -11.45 -15.87
N LYS A 67 -9.51 -11.29 -14.55
CA LYS A 67 -10.43 -10.48 -13.76
C LYS A 67 -10.23 -8.99 -14.03
N MET A 68 -11.32 -8.23 -13.94
CA MET A 68 -11.24 -6.77 -13.91
C MET A 68 -10.91 -6.33 -12.49
N ILE A 69 -9.87 -5.53 -12.35
CA ILE A 69 -9.35 -5.01 -11.09
C ILE A 69 -9.19 -3.50 -11.15
N ASN A 70 -9.08 -2.84 -10.00
CA ASN A 70 -8.73 -1.43 -9.96
C ASN A 70 -7.34 -1.21 -10.58
N ARG A 71 -7.23 -0.27 -11.52
CA ARG A 71 -5.98 0.00 -12.24
C ARG A 71 -4.82 0.36 -11.31
N LEU A 72 -5.08 0.97 -10.17
CA LEU A 72 -4.04 1.29 -9.19
C LEU A 72 -3.39 0.06 -8.55
N LEU A 73 -3.99 -1.13 -8.71
CA LEU A 73 -3.47 -2.43 -8.26
C LEU A 73 -2.94 -3.29 -9.41
N HIS A 74 -2.96 -2.78 -10.65
CA HIS A 74 -2.48 -3.50 -11.81
C HIS A 74 -0.95 -3.50 -11.86
N ILE A 75 -0.35 -4.64 -12.20
CA ILE A 75 1.08 -4.75 -12.50
C ILE A 75 1.28 -4.38 -13.97
N ASP A 76 1.99 -3.29 -14.23
CA ASP A 76 2.20 -2.76 -15.58
C ASP A 76 3.12 -3.67 -16.38
N ARG A 77 2.72 -4.00 -17.61
CA ARG A 77 3.46 -4.87 -18.54
C ARG A 77 3.87 -4.13 -19.81
N THR A 78 3.17 -3.07 -20.13
CA THR A 78 3.34 -2.31 -21.37
C THR A 78 3.43 -0.81 -21.09
N THR A 79 3.92 -0.07 -22.06
CA THR A 79 3.89 1.40 -22.02
C THR A 79 2.46 1.93 -21.93
N ASP A 80 1.51 1.27 -22.58
CA ASP A 80 0.10 1.66 -22.54
C ASP A 80 -0.51 1.51 -21.12
N ASP A 81 -0.12 0.47 -20.37
CA ASP A 81 -0.51 0.33 -18.95
C ASP A 81 -0.03 1.52 -18.12
N LEU A 82 1.24 1.92 -18.30
CA LEU A 82 1.83 3.07 -17.61
C LEU A 82 1.13 4.38 -17.98
N LEU A 83 0.87 4.62 -19.27
CA LEU A 83 0.19 5.83 -19.74
C LEU A 83 -1.25 5.89 -19.23
N ALA A 84 -1.98 4.79 -19.28
CA ALA A 84 -3.33 4.71 -18.76
C ALA A 84 -3.38 4.93 -17.23
N LYS A 85 -2.41 4.39 -16.49
CA LYS A 85 -2.29 4.63 -15.05
C LYS A 85 -1.96 6.09 -14.74
N LEU A 86 -1.04 6.70 -15.48
CA LEU A 86 -0.70 8.11 -15.32
C LEU A 86 -1.93 9.01 -15.53
N GLU A 87 -2.71 8.74 -16.57
CA GLU A 87 -3.92 9.50 -16.85
C GLU A 87 -4.99 9.28 -15.77
N ALA A 88 -5.17 8.04 -15.28
CA ALA A 88 -6.06 7.75 -14.16
C ALA A 88 -5.66 8.55 -12.91
N ILE A 89 -4.37 8.54 -12.55
CA ILE A 89 -3.85 9.31 -11.41
C ILE A 89 -4.08 10.80 -11.62
N ARG A 90 -3.84 11.32 -12.82
CA ARG A 90 -4.06 12.74 -13.14
C ARG A 90 -5.51 13.15 -12.89
N ILE A 91 -6.47 12.39 -13.38
CA ILE A 91 -7.90 12.67 -13.19
C ILE A 91 -8.26 12.62 -11.71
N LEU A 92 -7.85 11.58 -11.00
CA LEU A 92 -8.12 11.42 -9.57
C LEU A 92 -7.51 12.56 -8.74
N CYS A 93 -6.29 13.00 -9.08
CA CYS A 93 -5.64 14.11 -8.38
C CYS A 93 -6.27 15.47 -8.71
N CYS A 94 -6.82 15.65 -9.91
CA CYS A 94 -7.61 16.87 -10.22
C CYS A 94 -8.87 16.96 -9.35
N GLU A 95 -9.49 15.84 -9.01
CA GLU A 95 -10.68 15.78 -8.16
C GLU A 95 -10.34 15.93 -6.67
N ALA A 96 -9.35 15.18 -6.17
CA ALA A 96 -9.05 15.05 -4.75
C ALA A 96 -7.85 15.87 -4.27
N GLY A 97 -7.15 16.58 -5.16
CA GLY A 97 -5.88 17.24 -4.87
C GLY A 97 -4.71 16.27 -4.78
N CYS A 98 -4.82 15.21 -4.01
CA CYS A 98 -3.82 14.15 -3.90
C CYS A 98 -4.46 12.82 -3.55
N VAL A 99 -4.16 11.79 -4.34
CA VAL A 99 -4.67 10.43 -4.15
C VAL A 99 -3.55 9.51 -3.71
N GLN A 100 -3.49 9.23 -2.43
CA GLN A 100 -2.37 8.51 -1.81
C GLN A 100 -2.33 7.01 -2.15
N ARG A 101 -3.45 6.42 -2.58
CA ARG A 101 -3.54 4.98 -2.89
C ARG A 101 -2.60 4.55 -4.02
N TYR A 102 -2.20 5.45 -4.93
CA TYR A 102 -1.32 5.10 -6.04
C TYR A 102 0.15 4.88 -5.63
N LEU A 103 0.57 5.38 -4.45
CA LEU A 103 1.99 5.37 -4.06
C LEU A 103 2.59 3.97 -3.96
N VAL A 104 1.79 2.98 -3.58
CA VAL A 104 2.27 1.60 -3.42
C VAL A 104 2.52 0.89 -4.76
N HIS A 105 2.00 1.42 -5.85
CA HIS A 105 2.09 0.74 -7.15
C HIS A 105 3.54 0.56 -7.62
N ASP A 106 4.42 1.51 -7.34
CA ASP A 106 5.85 1.38 -7.65
C ASP A 106 6.46 0.19 -6.89
N ALA A 107 6.11 0.04 -5.60
CA ALA A 107 6.56 -1.09 -4.79
C ALA A 107 6.03 -2.42 -5.33
N PHE A 108 4.77 -2.50 -5.75
CA PHE A 108 4.20 -3.71 -6.33
C PHE A 108 4.89 -4.09 -7.65
N ASN A 109 5.12 -3.13 -8.54
CA ASN A 109 5.84 -3.37 -9.80
C ASN A 109 7.31 -3.75 -9.55
N GLY A 110 7.97 -3.08 -8.60
CA GLY A 110 9.34 -3.39 -8.19
C GLY A 110 9.47 -4.80 -7.59
N LEU A 111 8.56 -5.16 -6.68
CA LEU A 111 8.53 -6.49 -6.06
C LEU A 111 8.23 -7.59 -7.07
N TYR A 112 7.34 -7.34 -8.04
CA TYR A 112 7.09 -8.28 -9.13
C TYR A 112 8.37 -8.65 -9.86
N GLN A 113 9.17 -7.66 -10.23
CA GLN A 113 10.44 -7.87 -10.94
C GLN A 113 11.50 -8.50 -10.03
N ALA A 114 11.66 -7.95 -8.83
CA ALA A 114 12.71 -8.38 -7.90
C ALA A 114 12.51 -9.83 -7.44
N THR A 115 11.29 -10.21 -7.06
CA THR A 115 11.01 -11.58 -6.60
C THR A 115 11.16 -12.60 -7.71
N LYS A 116 10.71 -12.27 -8.93
CA LYS A 116 10.87 -13.14 -10.10
C LYS A 116 12.35 -13.36 -10.44
N ARG A 117 13.15 -12.31 -10.37
CA ARG A 117 14.59 -12.39 -10.63
C ARG A 117 15.29 -13.18 -9.54
N CYS A 118 14.96 -12.93 -8.27
CA CYS A 118 15.53 -13.65 -7.13
C CYS A 118 15.27 -15.16 -7.21
N ASP A 119 14.03 -15.56 -7.57
CA ASP A 119 13.70 -16.98 -7.75
C ASP A 119 14.52 -17.63 -8.88
N ALA A 120 14.77 -16.90 -9.96
CA ALA A 120 15.56 -17.39 -11.09
C ALA A 120 17.05 -17.52 -10.76
N GLU A 121 17.60 -16.61 -9.96
CA GLU A 121 19.03 -16.57 -9.61
C GLU A 121 19.36 -17.46 -8.39
N GLU A 122 18.49 -17.52 -7.38
CA GLU A 122 18.74 -18.12 -6.08
C GLU A 122 17.87 -19.36 -5.78
N GLY A 123 16.95 -19.71 -6.67
CA GLY A 123 16.05 -20.87 -6.49
C GLY A 123 15.04 -20.70 -5.35
N THR A 124 14.71 -19.48 -4.98
CA THR A 124 13.72 -19.17 -3.94
C THR A 124 12.29 -19.33 -4.44
N LYS A 125 11.28 -19.07 -3.58
CA LYS A 125 9.85 -19.08 -3.93
C LYS A 125 9.16 -17.76 -3.56
N TYR A 126 9.87 -16.66 -3.67
CA TYR A 126 9.35 -15.35 -3.31
C TYR A 126 8.29 -14.85 -4.29
N PHE A 127 8.43 -15.17 -5.58
CA PHE A 127 7.48 -14.77 -6.60
C PHE A 127 6.11 -15.43 -6.42
N GLU A 128 6.09 -16.70 -6.07
CA GLU A 128 4.83 -17.42 -5.77
C GLU A 128 4.10 -16.77 -4.58
N ARG A 129 4.83 -16.46 -3.50
CA ARG A 129 4.28 -15.77 -2.32
C ARG A 129 3.78 -14.37 -2.67
N PHE A 130 4.55 -13.62 -3.46
CA PHE A 130 4.14 -12.29 -3.93
C PHE A 130 2.87 -12.35 -4.78
N ARG A 131 2.75 -13.33 -5.67
CA ARG A 131 1.53 -13.52 -6.47
C ARG A 131 0.32 -13.82 -5.62
N ALA A 132 0.43 -14.71 -4.65
CA ALA A 132 -0.66 -15.03 -3.72
C ALA A 132 -1.11 -13.77 -2.96
N PHE A 133 -0.17 -12.99 -2.45
CA PHE A 133 -0.43 -11.70 -1.82
C PHE A 133 -1.13 -10.72 -2.77
N MET A 134 -0.64 -10.55 -4.01
CA MET A 134 -1.26 -9.64 -4.98
C MET A 134 -2.68 -10.08 -5.36
N THR A 135 -2.92 -11.39 -5.49
CA THR A 135 -4.27 -11.92 -5.74
C THR A 135 -5.23 -11.51 -4.61
N GLU A 136 -4.82 -11.63 -3.36
CA GLU A 136 -5.63 -11.20 -2.22
C GLU A 136 -5.90 -9.69 -2.24
N VAL A 137 -4.86 -8.87 -2.47
CA VAL A 137 -4.97 -7.41 -2.54
C VAL A 137 -5.93 -6.98 -3.65
N GLN A 138 -5.84 -7.60 -4.81
CA GLN A 138 -6.67 -7.31 -5.98
C GLN A 138 -8.10 -7.80 -5.81
N ASP A 139 -8.31 -9.02 -5.31
CA ASP A 139 -9.65 -9.61 -5.11
C ASP A 139 -10.45 -8.86 -4.04
N LYS A 140 -9.79 -8.40 -3.00
CA LYS A 140 -10.40 -7.63 -1.90
C LYS A 140 -10.36 -6.11 -2.15
N ASP A 141 -9.80 -5.66 -3.27
CA ASP A 141 -9.63 -4.25 -3.63
C ASP A 141 -9.09 -3.42 -2.46
N LEU A 142 -7.94 -3.83 -1.91
CA LEU A 142 -7.35 -3.23 -0.72
C LEU A 142 -6.54 -1.96 -1.05
N SER A 143 -6.46 -1.04 -0.09
CA SER A 143 -5.54 0.09 -0.11
C SER A 143 -4.29 -0.26 0.68
N TYR A 144 -3.13 -0.14 0.05
CA TYR A 144 -1.83 -0.36 0.68
C TYR A 144 -1.01 0.92 0.66
N GLY A 145 -0.20 1.10 1.68
CA GLY A 145 0.83 2.13 1.74
C GLY A 145 2.23 1.55 1.62
N ILE A 146 3.21 2.43 1.60
CA ILE A 146 4.62 2.05 1.62
C ILE A 146 5.31 2.68 2.84
N ALA A 147 5.89 1.86 3.70
CA ALA A 147 6.62 2.28 4.89
C ALA A 147 8.13 2.21 4.59
N MET A 148 8.65 3.26 3.98
CA MET A 148 10.03 3.32 3.49
C MET A 148 10.99 3.98 4.49
N THR A 149 10.65 5.18 4.95
CA THR A 149 11.55 6.05 5.70
C THR A 149 11.68 5.64 7.15
N ASP A 150 12.91 5.44 7.63
CA ASP A 150 13.18 5.18 9.05
C ASP A 150 13.16 6.47 9.89
N ALA A 151 13.02 6.34 11.20
CA ALA A 151 12.91 7.48 12.12
C ALA A 151 14.19 8.32 12.26
N LYS A 152 15.28 7.96 11.60
CA LYS A 152 16.54 8.71 11.51
C LYS A 152 17.05 9.19 12.88
N GLY A 153 17.79 8.36 13.57
CA GLY A 153 18.56 8.75 14.76
C GLY A 153 19.83 9.54 14.39
N ASP A 154 20.94 9.24 15.02
CA ASP A 154 22.25 9.82 14.72
C ASP A 154 22.74 9.33 13.34
N ARG A 155 22.72 10.22 12.35
CA ARG A 155 23.09 9.91 10.95
C ARG A 155 24.59 9.59 10.75
N SER A 156 25.43 9.88 11.74
CA SER A 156 26.85 9.49 11.72
C SER A 156 27.05 8.01 12.06
N LYS A 157 26.02 7.34 12.56
CA LYS A 157 26.06 5.94 13.03
C LYS A 157 25.25 5.03 12.10
N LYS A 158 25.68 3.79 12.00
CA LYS A 158 24.93 2.73 11.32
C LYS A 158 23.67 2.36 12.10
N PRO A 159 22.65 1.72 11.50
CA PRO A 159 21.41 1.34 12.17
C PRO A 159 21.62 0.58 13.50
N HIS A 160 22.52 -0.42 13.51
CA HIS A 160 22.83 -1.22 14.70
C HIS A 160 23.69 -0.50 15.77
N GLN A 161 24.14 0.73 15.50
CA GLN A 161 24.94 1.55 16.41
C GLN A 161 24.11 2.69 17.05
N GLN A 162 22.81 2.76 16.73
CA GLN A 162 21.96 3.77 17.31
C GLN A 162 21.77 3.56 18.81
N GLN A 163 21.60 4.65 19.56
CA GLN A 163 21.32 4.61 21.00
C GLN A 163 20.01 3.88 21.28
N HIS A 164 19.01 4.06 20.41
CA HIS A 164 17.73 3.37 20.46
C HIS A 164 17.63 2.42 19.26
N MET A 165 17.63 1.13 19.51
CA MET A 165 17.59 0.10 18.45
C MET A 165 16.34 0.26 17.56
N ASP A 166 15.20 0.61 18.14
CA ASP A 166 13.92 0.81 17.43
C ASP A 166 13.84 2.10 16.60
N SER A 167 14.93 2.89 16.51
CA SER A 167 15.01 4.00 15.55
C SER A 167 14.99 3.51 14.09
N TYR A 168 15.40 2.27 13.86
CA TYR A 168 15.39 1.60 12.58
C TYR A 168 14.66 0.26 12.67
N LEU A 169 14.03 -0.11 11.57
CA LEU A 169 13.39 -1.42 11.48
C LEU A 169 14.45 -2.54 11.52
N HIS A 170 14.24 -3.55 12.35
CA HIS A 170 15.11 -4.72 12.45
C HIS A 170 14.31 -5.99 12.76
N ILE A 171 14.91 -7.13 12.46
CA ILE A 171 14.35 -8.45 12.79
C ILE A 171 14.69 -8.74 14.25
N VAL A 172 13.67 -9.06 15.05
CA VAL A 172 13.83 -9.48 16.45
C VAL A 172 13.70 -10.99 16.64
N GLU A 173 13.01 -11.66 15.72
CA GLU A 173 12.82 -13.10 15.76
C GLU A 173 12.57 -13.65 14.36
N GLU A 174 13.18 -14.78 14.04
CA GLU A 174 12.90 -15.56 12.83
C GLU A 174 12.04 -16.78 13.19
N ARG A 175 10.98 -17.02 12.43
CA ARG A 175 10.02 -18.12 12.62
C ARG A 175 9.88 -18.93 11.33
N PRO A 176 9.41 -20.19 11.42
CA PRO A 176 9.18 -21.01 10.22
C PRO A 176 8.17 -20.39 9.24
N ASP A 177 7.23 -19.61 9.73
CA ASP A 177 6.12 -18.97 8.98
C ASP A 177 6.37 -17.49 8.66
N GLY A 178 7.47 -16.91 9.15
CA GLY A 178 7.76 -15.49 8.92
C GLY A 178 8.84 -14.92 9.82
N ILE A 179 8.83 -13.60 9.95
CA ILE A 179 9.74 -12.85 10.82
C ILE A 179 8.95 -11.92 11.74
N VAL A 180 9.45 -11.71 12.95
CA VAL A 180 8.98 -10.64 13.82
C VAL A 180 9.91 -9.45 13.67
N ILE A 181 9.33 -8.30 13.41
CA ILE A 181 10.06 -7.04 13.22
C ILE A 181 9.69 -6.04 14.30
N SER A 182 10.66 -5.22 14.70
CA SER A 182 10.47 -4.04 15.54
C SER A 182 11.16 -2.83 14.93
N GLY A 183 10.72 -1.64 15.27
CA GLY A 183 11.32 -0.39 14.82
C GLY A 183 10.31 0.67 14.43
N THR A 184 10.81 1.82 14.01
CA THR A 184 9.98 2.99 13.69
C THR A 184 10.15 3.39 12.23
N LYS A 185 9.03 3.45 11.52
CA LYS A 185 8.94 4.10 10.20
C LYS A 185 8.30 5.47 10.36
N ALA A 186 8.84 6.47 9.69
CA ALA A 186 8.39 7.86 9.79
C ALA A 186 7.85 8.37 8.46
N ILE A 187 6.96 9.36 8.53
CA ILE A 187 6.38 10.03 7.35
C ILE A 187 5.70 9.00 6.41
N VAL A 188 5.00 8.03 7.00
CA VAL A 188 4.24 7.02 6.24
C VAL A 188 2.90 7.61 5.86
N THR A 189 2.76 7.97 4.60
CA THR A 189 1.56 8.61 4.08
C THR A 189 0.33 7.73 4.27
N SER A 190 -0.76 8.33 4.76
CA SER A 190 -2.06 7.68 4.97
C SER A 190 -2.05 6.50 5.95
N ALA A 191 -1.02 6.39 6.81
CA ALA A 191 -0.84 5.25 7.70
C ALA A 191 -2.12 4.85 8.48
N PRO A 192 -2.91 5.77 9.06
CA PRO A 192 -4.07 5.39 9.87
C PRO A 192 -5.19 4.68 9.11
N TYR A 193 -5.30 4.88 7.79
CA TYR A 193 -6.43 4.43 6.98
C TYR A 193 -6.03 3.60 5.75
N MET A 194 -4.91 2.89 5.83
CA MET A 194 -4.52 1.86 4.87
C MET A 194 -4.79 0.47 5.45
N HIS A 195 -5.14 -0.51 4.59
CA HIS A 195 -5.36 -1.90 5.01
C HIS A 195 -4.06 -2.63 5.34
N GLY A 196 -2.95 -2.17 4.77
CA GLY A 196 -1.63 -2.75 5.02
C GLY A 196 -0.50 -1.94 4.42
N PHE A 197 0.72 -2.41 4.63
CA PHE A 197 1.93 -1.72 4.18
C PHE A 197 2.93 -2.68 3.55
N ILE A 198 3.58 -2.22 2.49
CA ILE A 198 4.87 -2.77 2.09
C ILE A 198 5.93 -2.10 2.97
N VAL A 199 6.52 -2.87 3.86
CA VAL A 199 7.53 -2.37 4.80
C VAL A 199 8.90 -2.61 4.19
N MET A 200 9.59 -1.52 3.87
CA MET A 200 10.94 -1.59 3.29
C MET A 200 11.98 -1.82 4.39
N PRO A 201 13.00 -2.66 4.16
CA PRO A 201 14.10 -2.80 5.10
C PRO A 201 14.85 -1.47 5.26
N CYS A 202 15.57 -1.30 6.38
CA CYS A 202 16.48 -0.18 6.56
C CYS A 202 17.70 -0.33 5.61
N ARG A 203 18.27 0.80 5.22
CA ARG A 203 19.51 0.86 4.41
C ARG A 203 20.74 0.99 5.29
#